data_19914ad736f7280882ef399407361d7d
#
_entry.id   19914ad736f7280882ef399407361d7d
#
_cell.length_a   1.000
_cell.length_b   1.000
_cell.length_c   1.000
_cell.angle_alpha   90.00
_cell.angle_beta   90.00
_cell.angle_gamma   90.00
#
_symmetry.space_group_name_H-M   'P 1'
#
loop_
_entity.id
_entity.type
_entity.pdbx_description
1 polymer ?
#
loop_
_entity_poly.entity_id
_entity_poly.type
_entity_poly.pdbx_seq_one_letter_code
_entity_poly.pdbx_strand_id
1 'polypeptide(L)'
;MTISKVVGNEILDSRGNPTVEAKLVLDNGSTFLASVPSGKSTGSREAHELRDNDESRYGGNGVLRAVGNINSILSSALVGVDPLKQVEIDNILKEIDGTDNKKKIGANAILATSLAVAKAGAYVSQQPLYQYLATLAGNKHTLR
;
A
#
# COMPACT_ATOMS: atom_id res chain seq x y z
N MET A 1 10.47 -17.27 -1.12
CA MET A 1 10.82 -15.88 -1.44
C MET A 1 10.17 -14.97 -0.41
N THR A 2 10.91 -14.01 0.12
CA THR A 2 10.43 -13.16 1.22
C THR A 2 10.65 -11.67 0.92
N ILE A 3 9.88 -10.83 1.60
CA ILE A 3 10.03 -9.37 1.54
C ILE A 3 11.32 -8.99 2.27
N SER A 4 12.22 -8.29 1.57
CA SER A 4 13.46 -7.78 2.18
C SER A 4 13.34 -6.34 2.63
N LYS A 5 12.50 -5.54 1.95
CA LYS A 5 12.36 -4.11 2.23
C LYS A 5 11.04 -3.56 1.70
N VAL A 6 10.46 -2.62 2.43
CA VAL A 6 9.37 -1.76 1.97
C VAL A 6 9.74 -0.32 2.20
N VAL A 7 9.65 0.51 1.17
CA VAL A 7 9.99 1.95 1.22
C VAL A 7 8.81 2.76 0.73
N GLY A 8 8.43 3.78 1.50
CA GLY A 8 7.44 4.76 1.08
C GLY A 8 8.11 5.98 0.45
N ASN A 9 7.47 6.55 -0.54
CA ASN A 9 7.85 7.81 -1.18
C ASN A 9 6.65 8.73 -1.34
N GLU A 10 6.87 10.03 -1.20
CA GLU A 10 5.91 11.05 -1.62
C GLU A 10 6.15 11.32 -3.11
N ILE A 11 5.11 11.16 -3.91
CA ILE A 11 5.13 11.47 -5.35
C ILE A 11 3.97 12.41 -5.69
N LEU A 12 3.96 12.97 -6.89
CA LEU A 12 2.85 13.79 -7.36
C LEU A 12 1.94 12.96 -8.27
N ASP A 13 0.63 13.13 -8.10
CA ASP A 13 -0.35 12.52 -8.97
C ASP A 13 -0.53 13.34 -10.28
N SER A 14 -1.44 12.91 -11.16
CA SER A 14 -1.68 13.59 -12.45
C SER A 14 -2.22 15.01 -12.31
N ARG A 15 -2.70 15.40 -11.13
CA ARG A 15 -3.19 16.75 -10.83
C ARG A 15 -2.16 17.61 -10.10
N GLY A 16 -0.94 17.07 -9.89
CA GLY A 16 0.13 17.75 -9.16
C GLY A 16 -0.04 17.73 -7.64
N ASN A 17 -0.90 16.86 -7.10
CA ASN A 17 -1.09 16.70 -5.66
C ASN A 17 -0.21 15.58 -5.11
N PRO A 18 0.32 15.72 -3.89
CA PRO A 18 1.08 14.65 -3.26
C PRO A 18 0.25 13.38 -3.05
N THR A 19 0.88 12.25 -3.31
CA THR A 19 0.33 10.94 -2.99
C THR A 19 1.44 9.99 -2.55
N VAL A 20 1.06 8.81 -2.05
CA VAL A 20 1.96 7.82 -1.51
C VAL A 20 2.29 6.77 -2.56
N GLU A 21 3.56 6.45 -2.70
CA GLU A 21 4.04 5.29 -3.45
C GLU A 21 4.76 4.35 -2.48
N ALA A 22 4.46 3.06 -2.55
CA ALA A 22 5.22 2.02 -1.87
C ALA A 22 6.10 1.27 -2.86
N LYS A 23 7.35 1.08 -2.49
CA LYS A 23 8.32 0.25 -3.20
C LYS A 23 8.63 -0.97 -2.34
N LEU A 24 8.32 -2.15 -2.85
CA LEU A 24 8.61 -3.42 -2.18
C LEU A 24 9.74 -4.13 -2.90
N VAL A 25 10.72 -4.63 -2.15
CA VAL A 25 11.86 -5.39 -2.67
C VAL A 25 11.83 -6.78 -2.06
N LEU A 26 11.94 -7.80 -2.92
CA LEU A 26 12.09 -9.19 -2.49
C LEU A 26 13.56 -9.55 -2.25
N ASP A 27 13.79 -10.67 -1.58
CA ASP A 27 15.13 -11.19 -1.28
C ASP A 27 15.98 -11.49 -2.51
N ASN A 28 15.35 -11.70 -3.68
CA ASN A 28 16.05 -11.87 -4.97
C ASN A 28 16.34 -10.53 -5.69
N GLY A 29 16.03 -9.39 -5.09
CA GLY A 29 16.21 -8.06 -5.66
C GLY A 29 15.09 -7.55 -6.55
N SER A 30 14.09 -8.35 -6.85
CA SER A 30 12.93 -7.92 -7.63
C SER A 30 12.16 -6.83 -6.89
N THR A 31 11.70 -5.82 -7.62
CA THR A 31 11.10 -4.60 -7.08
C THR A 31 9.71 -4.35 -7.65
N PHE A 32 8.78 -3.94 -6.79
CA PHE A 32 7.38 -3.67 -7.15
C PHE A 32 6.95 -2.33 -6.59
N LEU A 33 6.33 -1.52 -7.44
CA LEU A 33 5.84 -0.18 -7.10
C LEU A 33 4.32 -0.17 -7.12
N ALA A 34 3.72 0.51 -6.16
CA ALA A 34 2.29 0.78 -6.13
C ALA A 34 2.03 2.20 -5.61
N SER A 35 1.23 2.96 -6.35
CA SER A 35 0.83 4.31 -6.00
C SER A 35 -0.65 4.34 -5.68
N VAL A 36 -1.04 5.22 -4.75
CA VAL A 36 -2.43 5.35 -4.32
C VAL A 36 -3.11 6.48 -5.10
N PRO A 37 -4.22 6.23 -5.79
CA PRO A 37 -5.02 7.31 -6.36
C PRO A 37 -5.77 8.05 -5.25
N SER A 38 -5.93 9.37 -5.43
CA SER A 38 -6.69 10.22 -4.51
C SER A 38 -7.96 10.72 -5.20
N GLY A 39 -9.11 10.61 -4.52
CA GLY A 39 -10.37 11.13 -4.99
C GLY A 39 -10.48 12.64 -4.80
N LYS A 40 -11.39 13.30 -5.56
CA LYS A 40 -11.68 14.72 -5.40
C LYS A 40 -12.57 15.01 -4.19
N SER A 41 -13.38 14.05 -3.79
CA SER A 41 -14.31 14.16 -2.66
C SER A 41 -14.21 12.94 -1.78
N THR A 42 -14.51 13.11 -0.49
CA THR A 42 -14.50 12.03 0.49
C THR A 42 -15.91 11.78 1.01
N GLY A 43 -16.29 10.50 1.13
CA GLY A 43 -17.51 10.08 1.79
C GLY A 43 -17.28 9.86 3.29
N SER A 44 -18.35 9.95 4.08
CA SER A 44 -18.27 9.75 5.54
C SER A 44 -17.87 8.33 5.95
N ARG A 45 -18.00 7.37 5.05
CA ARG A 45 -17.67 5.94 5.28
C ARG A 45 -16.33 5.52 4.68
N GLU A 46 -15.62 6.44 4.04
CA GLU A 46 -14.32 6.13 3.46
C GLU A 46 -13.25 5.99 4.54
N ALA A 47 -12.27 5.14 4.27
CA ALA A 47 -11.07 5.06 5.08
C ALA A 47 -10.30 6.38 5.02
N HIS A 48 -9.64 6.73 6.10
CA HIS A 48 -8.98 8.03 6.24
C HIS A 48 -7.65 8.09 5.49
N GLU A 49 -7.55 9.00 4.55
CA GLU A 49 -6.31 9.36 3.88
C GLU A 49 -5.50 10.29 4.79
N LEU A 50 -4.33 9.82 5.23
CA LEU A 50 -3.50 10.59 6.15
C LEU A 50 -2.74 11.68 5.40
N ARG A 51 -3.05 12.94 5.73
CA ARG A 51 -2.37 14.14 5.23
C ARG A 51 -1.65 14.84 6.39
N ASP A 52 -0.58 15.59 6.05
CA ASP A 52 0.28 16.20 7.07
C ASP A 52 -0.35 17.40 7.76
N ASN A 53 -1.30 18.07 7.10
CA ASN A 53 -1.91 19.32 7.55
C ASN A 53 -0.89 20.45 7.82
N ASP A 54 0.26 20.38 7.16
CA ASP A 54 1.30 21.40 7.20
C ASP A 54 1.09 22.38 6.03
N GLU A 55 0.53 23.54 6.33
CA GLU A 55 0.17 24.54 5.33
C GLU A 55 1.38 25.08 4.54
N SER A 56 2.60 24.92 5.08
CA SER A 56 3.83 25.33 4.40
C SER A 56 4.21 24.41 3.23
N ARG A 57 3.58 23.24 3.13
CA ARG A 57 3.82 22.24 2.08
C ARG A 57 2.51 21.82 1.42
N TYR A 58 2.39 22.10 0.12
CA TYR A 58 1.24 21.69 -0.70
C TYR A 58 -0.12 22.09 -0.09
N GLY A 59 -0.20 23.21 0.62
CA GLY A 59 -1.44 23.65 1.27
C GLY A 59 -2.00 22.65 2.28
N GLY A 60 -1.14 21.93 3.00
CA GLY A 60 -1.53 20.93 3.98
C GLY A 60 -1.71 19.52 3.44
N ASN A 61 -1.57 19.32 2.12
CA ASN A 61 -1.85 18.04 1.46
C ASN A 61 -0.62 17.12 1.32
N GLY A 62 0.51 17.44 1.94
CA GLY A 62 1.68 16.56 2.00
C GLY A 62 1.35 15.21 2.64
N VAL A 63 2.15 14.19 2.36
CA VAL A 63 1.96 12.81 2.84
C VAL A 63 3.20 12.24 3.54
N LEU A 64 4.07 13.09 4.06
CA LEU A 64 5.31 12.62 4.70
C LEU A 64 5.04 11.78 5.95
N ARG A 65 3.97 12.04 6.70
CA ARG A 65 3.59 11.20 7.84
C ARG A 65 3.21 9.79 7.40
N ALA A 66 2.41 9.66 6.36
CA ALA A 66 2.06 8.36 5.78
C ALA A 66 3.30 7.63 5.24
N VAL A 67 4.18 8.34 4.54
CA VAL A 67 5.47 7.82 4.06
C VAL A 67 6.34 7.34 5.23
N GLY A 68 6.45 8.12 6.30
CA GLY A 68 7.17 7.74 7.51
C GLY A 68 6.62 6.48 8.16
N ASN A 69 5.30 6.32 8.17
CA ASN A 69 4.65 5.10 8.69
C ASN A 69 5.03 3.86 7.86
N ILE A 70 5.13 3.98 6.54
CA ILE A 70 5.61 2.88 5.70
C ILE A 70 7.07 2.55 6.05
N ASN A 71 7.94 3.55 6.07
CA ASN A 71 9.38 3.35 6.24
C ASN A 71 9.76 2.78 7.60
N SER A 72 9.06 3.16 8.67
CA SER A 72 9.38 2.74 10.03
C SER A 72 8.52 1.56 10.51
N ILE A 73 7.20 1.69 10.43
CA ILE A 73 6.27 0.74 11.08
C ILE A 73 5.95 -0.43 10.16
N LEU A 74 5.44 -0.14 8.95
CA LEU A 74 4.97 -1.21 8.05
C LEU A 74 6.14 -2.02 7.49
N SER A 75 7.25 -1.36 7.14
CA SER A 75 8.44 -2.06 6.67
C SER A 75 8.96 -3.05 7.70
N SER A 76 9.08 -2.63 8.96
CA SER A 76 9.55 -3.50 10.04
C SER A 76 8.65 -4.72 10.26
N ALA A 77 7.34 -4.55 10.09
CA ALA A 77 6.38 -5.64 10.26
C ALA A 77 6.42 -6.66 9.13
N LEU A 78 6.83 -6.25 7.91
CA LEU A 78 6.72 -7.09 6.72
C LEU A 78 8.04 -7.73 6.28
N VAL A 79 9.19 -7.26 6.76
CA VAL A 79 10.48 -7.88 6.43
C VAL A 79 10.49 -9.35 6.86
N GLY A 80 10.89 -10.24 5.95
CA GLY A 80 10.92 -11.68 6.15
C GLY A 80 9.60 -12.41 5.89
N VAL A 81 8.53 -11.68 5.59
CA VAL A 81 7.20 -12.28 5.31
C VAL A 81 7.12 -12.73 3.85
N ASP A 82 6.44 -13.83 3.62
CA ASP A 82 6.14 -14.33 2.27
C ASP A 82 5.06 -13.46 1.62
N PRO A 83 5.33 -12.86 0.44
CA PRO A 83 4.35 -12.00 -0.23
C PRO A 83 3.10 -12.73 -0.71
N LEU A 84 3.11 -14.06 -0.77
CA LEU A 84 1.91 -14.85 -1.10
C LEU A 84 0.86 -14.86 0.02
N LYS A 85 1.22 -14.44 1.22
CA LYS A 85 0.32 -14.40 2.38
C LYS A 85 -0.46 -13.08 2.43
N GLN A 86 -1.15 -12.73 1.35
CA GLN A 86 -1.85 -11.45 1.21
C GLN A 86 -2.86 -11.20 2.34
N VAL A 87 -3.70 -12.17 2.64
CA VAL A 87 -4.75 -12.02 3.66
C VAL A 87 -4.13 -11.78 5.05
N GLU A 88 -3.09 -12.54 5.38
CA GLU A 88 -2.37 -12.36 6.66
C GLU A 88 -1.71 -10.98 6.71
N ILE A 89 -1.06 -10.57 5.64
CA ILE A 89 -0.40 -9.25 5.55
C ILE A 89 -1.43 -8.14 5.71
N ASP A 90 -2.54 -8.18 5.00
CA ASP A 90 -3.58 -7.16 5.10
C ASP A 90 -4.16 -7.09 6.52
N ASN A 91 -4.31 -8.24 7.20
CA ASN A 91 -4.73 -8.26 8.59
C ASN A 91 -3.67 -7.64 9.52
N ILE A 92 -2.39 -7.91 9.30
CA ILE A 92 -1.29 -7.28 10.05
C ILE A 92 -1.36 -5.75 9.89
N LEU A 93 -1.51 -5.25 8.67
CA LEU A 93 -1.59 -3.81 8.40
C LEU A 93 -2.78 -3.17 9.11
N LYS A 94 -3.93 -3.82 9.09
CA LYS A 94 -5.13 -3.32 9.79
C LYS A 94 -4.97 -3.36 11.31
N GLU A 95 -4.38 -4.39 11.86
CA GLU A 95 -4.13 -4.52 13.30
C GLU A 95 -3.12 -3.49 13.80
N ILE A 96 -2.07 -3.20 13.05
CA ILE A 96 -1.10 -2.15 13.38
C ILE A 96 -1.78 -0.80 13.48
N ASP A 97 -2.70 -0.48 12.57
CA ASP A 97 -3.49 0.75 12.65
C ASP A 97 -4.44 0.72 13.86
N GLY A 98 -5.18 -0.35 14.03
CA GLY A 98 -6.06 -0.57 15.17
C GLY A 98 -7.29 0.32 15.21
N THR A 99 -7.57 1.11 14.15
CA THR A 99 -8.75 1.98 14.06
C THR A 99 -9.70 1.52 12.96
N ASP A 100 -11.00 1.84 13.10
CA ASP A 100 -12.02 1.41 12.13
C ASP A 100 -11.79 2.01 10.74
N ASN A 101 -11.34 3.26 10.68
CA ASN A 101 -11.17 4.00 9.42
C ASN A 101 -9.72 4.17 8.98
N LYS A 102 -8.77 3.48 9.61
CA LYS A 102 -7.34 3.51 9.28
C LYS A 102 -6.68 4.89 9.43
N LYS A 103 -7.16 5.68 10.41
CA LYS A 103 -6.69 7.06 10.62
C LYS A 103 -5.30 7.16 11.27
N LYS A 104 -4.83 6.12 11.94
CA LYS A 104 -3.54 6.14 12.65
C LYS A 104 -2.35 6.01 11.69
N ILE A 105 -2.36 4.99 10.87
CA ILE A 105 -1.32 4.71 9.87
C ILE A 105 -1.61 5.44 8.56
N GLY A 106 -2.87 5.58 8.23
CA GLY A 106 -3.37 6.14 6.99
C GLY A 106 -3.77 5.08 5.98
N ALA A 107 -4.99 5.21 5.43
CA ALA A 107 -5.47 4.30 4.40
C ALA A 107 -4.57 4.32 3.17
N ASN A 108 -4.00 5.49 2.83
CA ASN A 108 -3.05 5.64 1.73
C ASN A 108 -1.77 4.81 1.95
N ALA A 109 -1.18 4.84 3.14
CA ALA A 109 -0.01 4.03 3.47
C ALA A 109 -0.31 2.53 3.43
N ILE A 110 -1.44 2.13 4.00
CA ILE A 110 -1.88 0.73 4.04
C ILE A 110 -2.16 0.21 2.63
N LEU A 111 -2.92 0.97 1.83
CA LEU A 111 -3.29 0.55 0.48
C LEU A 111 -2.08 0.46 -0.45
N ALA A 112 -1.19 1.44 -0.44
CA ALA A 112 0.04 1.41 -1.25
C ALA A 112 0.87 0.16 -0.93
N THR A 113 1.04 -0.15 0.35
CA THR A 113 1.78 -1.32 0.81
C THR A 113 1.09 -2.62 0.38
N SER A 114 -0.21 -2.75 0.61
CA SER A 114 -1.00 -3.93 0.24
C SER A 114 -0.97 -4.21 -1.27
N LEU A 115 -1.08 -3.15 -2.09
CA LEU A 115 -1.00 -3.28 -3.55
C LEU A 115 0.40 -3.70 -4.03
N ALA A 116 1.46 -3.17 -3.41
CA ALA A 116 2.83 -3.59 -3.73
C ALA A 116 3.06 -5.07 -3.38
N VAL A 117 2.51 -5.54 -2.26
CA VAL A 117 2.52 -6.96 -1.87
C VAL A 117 1.78 -7.81 -2.90
N ALA A 118 0.61 -7.39 -3.37
CA ALA A 118 -0.16 -8.12 -4.37
C ALA A 118 0.61 -8.27 -5.69
N LYS A 119 1.29 -7.21 -6.14
CA LYS A 119 2.15 -7.27 -7.32
C LYS A 119 3.32 -8.26 -7.14
N ALA A 120 3.94 -8.25 -5.98
CA ALA A 120 5.01 -9.19 -5.65
C ALA A 120 4.49 -10.64 -5.60
N GLY A 121 3.32 -10.88 -5.00
CA GLY A 121 2.68 -12.19 -4.96
C GLY A 121 2.34 -12.73 -6.35
N ALA A 122 1.82 -11.86 -7.22
CA ALA A 122 1.55 -12.22 -8.62
C ALA A 122 2.83 -12.67 -9.33
N TYR A 123 3.92 -11.92 -9.15
CA TYR A 123 5.22 -12.29 -9.70
C TYR A 123 5.71 -13.65 -9.18
N VAL A 124 5.69 -13.86 -7.87
CA VAL A 124 6.15 -15.12 -7.26
C VAL A 124 5.32 -16.32 -7.73
N SER A 125 4.01 -16.14 -7.90
CA SER A 125 3.11 -17.20 -8.40
C SER A 125 3.11 -17.33 -9.92
N GLN A 126 3.90 -16.52 -10.62
CA GLN A 126 4.01 -16.52 -12.09
C GLN A 126 2.65 -16.30 -12.78
N GLN A 127 1.82 -15.41 -12.19
CA GLN A 127 0.52 -15.04 -12.72
C GLN A 127 0.48 -13.53 -13.06
N PRO A 128 -0.26 -13.14 -14.11
CA PRO A 128 -0.63 -11.74 -14.25
C PRO A 128 -1.43 -11.26 -13.02
N LEU A 129 -1.30 -9.99 -12.67
CA LEU A 129 -1.92 -9.44 -11.45
C LEU A 129 -3.44 -9.71 -11.39
N TYR A 130 -4.14 -9.54 -12.52
CA TYR A 130 -5.60 -9.77 -12.55
C TYR A 130 -5.99 -11.22 -12.22
N GLN A 131 -5.20 -12.20 -12.69
CA GLN A 131 -5.43 -13.62 -12.37
C GLN A 131 -5.13 -13.90 -10.90
N TYR A 132 -4.03 -13.34 -10.40
CA TYR A 132 -3.65 -13.49 -9.00
C TYR A 132 -4.72 -12.93 -8.06
N LEU A 133 -5.24 -11.73 -8.36
CA LEU A 133 -6.33 -11.13 -7.60
C LEU A 133 -7.62 -11.98 -7.67
N ALA A 134 -7.95 -12.54 -8.83
CA ALA A 134 -9.08 -13.45 -8.97
C ALA A 134 -8.89 -14.71 -8.12
N THR A 135 -7.69 -15.27 -8.09
CA THR A 135 -7.36 -16.42 -7.24
C THR A 135 -7.54 -16.08 -5.75
N LEU A 136 -7.03 -14.94 -5.30
CA LEU A 136 -7.19 -14.48 -3.91
C LEU A 136 -8.67 -14.30 -3.53
N ALA A 137 -9.48 -13.82 -4.46
CA ALA A 137 -10.92 -13.63 -4.26
C ALA A 137 -11.74 -14.93 -4.39
N GLY A 138 -11.12 -16.06 -4.76
CA GLY A 138 -11.81 -17.32 -5.02
C GLY A 138 -12.61 -17.34 -6.31
N ASN A 139 -12.36 -16.42 -7.23
CA ASN A 139 -13.08 -16.31 -8.51
C ASN A 139 -12.42 -17.12 -9.61
N LYS A 140 -13.23 -17.53 -10.61
CA LYS A 140 -12.70 -18.14 -11.84
C LYS A 140 -12.02 -17.09 -12.72
N HIS A 141 -10.92 -17.48 -13.38
CA HIS A 141 -10.10 -16.59 -14.22
C HIS A 141 -10.72 -16.39 -15.61
N THR A 142 -11.96 -15.98 -15.70
CA THR A 142 -12.61 -15.68 -16.98
C THR A 142 -12.74 -14.17 -17.15
N LEU A 143 -12.05 -13.64 -18.17
CA LEU A 143 -12.35 -12.31 -18.69
C LEU A 143 -13.63 -12.43 -19.54
N ARG A 144 -14.60 -11.58 -19.24
CA ARG A 144 -15.79 -11.42 -20.08
C ARG A 144 -15.75 -10.06 -20.76
#